data_96f1e3b169030646d17b255e31141e85
#
_entry.id   96f1e3b169030646d17b255e31141e85
#
_cell.length_a   1.000
_cell.length_b   1.000
_cell.length_c   1.000
_cell.angle_alpha   90.00
_cell.angle_beta   90.00
_cell.angle_gamma   90.00
#
_symmetry.space_group_name_H-M   'P 1'
#
loop_
_entity.id
_entity.type
_entity.pdbx_description
1 polymer ?
#
loop_
_entity_poly.entity_id
_entity_poly.type
_entity_poly.pdbx_seq_one_letter_code
_entity_poly.pdbx_strand_id
1 'polypeptide(L)'
;MAQVKEKKTSKEVSGSANGLDVTTYRQWYETMMRIRRFEERALKMYSVNKIRGFLHVYIGQEAIAGAITSALRPTDPIVTAYRQHGIALCRGISSKACMAELFGKETGVNKGKGGSMHFFSKDHHYFGGNGIVGAQIPIGTGIAFAEQYKGTENICLTTVSYTHLTLPTSDLV
;
A
#
# COMPACT_ATOMS: atom_id res chain seq x y z
N MET A 1 -16.80 58.23 -10.42
CA MET A 1 -16.90 56.75 -10.45
C MET A 1 -15.55 56.20 -10.89
N ALA A 2 -14.75 55.76 -9.95
CA ALA A 2 -13.41 55.20 -10.20
C ALA A 2 -13.50 53.68 -10.13
N GLN A 3 -13.16 52.99 -11.25
CA GLN A 3 -13.10 51.57 -11.33
C GLN A 3 -11.82 51.09 -10.65
N VAL A 4 -11.96 50.32 -9.57
CA VAL A 4 -10.89 49.61 -8.92
C VAL A 4 -10.62 48.34 -9.74
N LYS A 5 -9.48 48.27 -10.42
CA LYS A 5 -8.98 47.06 -11.07
C LYS A 5 -8.33 46.20 -10.00
N GLU A 6 -8.99 45.11 -9.62
CA GLU A 6 -8.36 44.01 -8.85
C GLU A 6 -7.32 43.33 -9.73
N LYS A 7 -6.05 43.49 -9.35
CA LYS A 7 -4.93 42.67 -9.84
C LYS A 7 -4.92 41.36 -9.08
N LYS A 8 -5.47 40.29 -9.63
CA LYS A 8 -5.19 38.94 -9.19
C LYS A 8 -3.75 38.59 -9.57
N THR A 9 -2.83 38.74 -8.65
CA THR A 9 -1.50 38.12 -8.73
C THR A 9 -1.60 36.71 -8.23
N SER A 10 -1.78 35.75 -9.15
CA SER A 10 -1.48 34.36 -8.89
C SER A 10 0.04 34.26 -8.73
N LYS A 11 0.52 34.20 -7.50
CA LYS A 11 1.89 33.77 -7.23
C LYS A 11 1.99 32.31 -7.64
N GLU A 12 2.69 32.06 -8.74
CA GLU A 12 3.22 30.74 -9.04
C GLU A 12 4.12 30.35 -7.87
N VAL A 13 3.72 29.33 -7.15
CA VAL A 13 4.55 28.69 -6.12
C VAL A 13 5.55 27.81 -6.87
N SER A 14 6.59 28.41 -7.42
CA SER A 14 7.78 27.73 -7.89
C SER A 14 8.71 27.58 -6.69
N GLY A 15 8.60 26.47 -6.00
CA GLY A 15 9.46 26.16 -4.87
C GLY A 15 9.56 24.66 -4.67
N SER A 16 10.53 24.04 -5.34
CA SER A 16 10.99 22.70 -5.02
C SER A 16 11.68 22.73 -3.65
N ALA A 17 10.95 22.43 -2.59
CA ALA A 17 11.61 22.03 -1.35
C ALA A 17 12.22 20.64 -1.61
N ASN A 18 13.53 20.51 -1.49
CA ASN A 18 14.29 19.27 -1.66
C ASN A 18 14.42 18.70 -3.10
N GLY A 19 14.31 19.52 -4.15
CA GLY A 19 14.58 19.07 -5.52
C GLY A 19 13.50 18.20 -6.17
N LEU A 20 12.35 17.98 -5.50
CA LEU A 20 11.22 17.22 -6.05
C LEU A 20 10.21 18.17 -6.71
N ASP A 21 9.61 17.72 -7.80
CA ASP A 21 8.59 18.48 -8.51
C ASP A 21 7.25 18.51 -7.74
N VAL A 22 6.54 19.62 -7.86
CA VAL A 22 5.20 19.84 -7.27
C VAL A 22 4.22 18.75 -7.69
N THR A 23 4.34 18.21 -8.90
CA THR A 23 3.52 17.10 -9.40
C THR A 23 3.70 15.83 -8.58
N THR A 24 4.93 15.54 -8.14
CA THR A 24 5.24 14.39 -7.27
C THR A 24 4.57 14.51 -5.91
N TYR A 25 4.67 15.69 -5.28
CA TYR A 25 3.98 15.94 -3.99
C TYR A 25 2.47 15.81 -4.13
N ARG A 26 1.90 16.33 -5.22
CA ARG A 26 0.47 16.21 -5.50
C ARG A 26 0.05 14.75 -5.67
N GLN A 27 0.81 13.96 -6.41
CA GLN A 27 0.54 12.53 -6.59
C GLN A 27 0.60 11.77 -5.26
N TRP A 28 1.58 12.05 -4.41
CA TRP A 28 1.65 11.45 -3.07
C TRP A 28 0.46 11.83 -2.22
N TYR A 29 0.09 13.11 -2.22
CA TYR A 29 -1.08 13.57 -1.47
C TYR A 29 -2.37 12.90 -1.95
N GLU A 30 -2.62 12.86 -3.25
CA GLU A 30 -3.78 12.19 -3.84
C GLU A 30 -3.80 10.69 -3.49
N THR A 31 -2.64 10.05 -3.49
CA THR A 31 -2.49 8.65 -3.11
C THR A 31 -2.83 8.43 -1.63
N MET A 32 -2.27 9.25 -0.75
CA MET A 32 -2.58 9.18 0.69
C MET A 32 -4.06 9.42 0.97
N MET A 33 -4.66 10.40 0.29
CA MET A 33 -6.09 10.69 0.43
C MET A 33 -6.96 9.54 -0.08
N ARG A 34 -6.58 8.89 -1.18
CA ARG A 34 -7.27 7.72 -1.70
C ARG A 34 -7.25 6.56 -0.71
N ILE A 35 -6.09 6.28 -0.10
CA ILE A 35 -5.96 5.25 0.94
C ILE A 35 -6.85 5.61 2.12
N ARG A 36 -6.74 6.83 2.66
CA ARG A 36 -7.54 7.29 3.81
C ARG A 36 -9.03 7.11 3.57
N ARG A 37 -9.53 7.56 2.41
CA ARG A 37 -10.96 7.44 2.06
C ARG A 37 -11.41 6.00 1.90
N PHE A 38 -10.56 5.15 1.35
CA PHE A 38 -10.84 3.73 1.26
C PHE A 38 -11.00 3.10 2.65
N GLU A 39 -10.06 3.38 3.54
CA GLU A 39 -10.06 2.80 4.90
C GLU A 39 -11.21 3.33 5.76
N GLU A 40 -11.51 4.62 5.70
CA GLU A 40 -12.68 5.20 6.38
C GLU A 40 -13.98 4.52 5.92
N ARG A 41 -14.08 4.23 4.61
CA ARG A 41 -15.23 3.52 4.06
C ARG A 41 -15.26 2.07 4.51
N ALA A 42 -14.12 1.40 4.55
CA ALA A 42 -13.99 0.03 5.05
C ALA A 42 -14.43 -0.07 6.52
N LEU A 43 -13.95 0.84 7.39
CA LEU A 43 -14.37 0.92 8.78
C LEU A 43 -15.88 1.12 8.92
N LYS A 44 -16.48 2.03 8.14
CA LYS A 44 -17.92 2.23 8.15
C LYS A 44 -18.69 0.98 7.73
N MET A 45 -18.19 0.24 6.75
CA MET A 45 -18.84 -1.01 6.33
C MET A 45 -18.63 -2.14 7.34
N TYR A 46 -17.52 -2.13 8.04
CA TYR A 46 -17.25 -3.06 9.13
C TYR A 46 -18.18 -2.82 10.32
N SER A 47 -18.39 -1.56 10.73
CA SER A 47 -19.28 -1.22 11.86
C SER A 47 -20.74 -1.61 11.64
N VAL A 48 -21.17 -1.73 10.38
CA VAL A 48 -22.52 -2.20 10.02
C VAL A 48 -22.54 -3.69 9.60
N ASN A 49 -21.51 -4.46 9.98
CA ASN A 49 -21.38 -5.91 9.74
C ASN A 49 -21.46 -6.33 8.26
N LYS A 50 -21.09 -5.46 7.33
CA LYS A 50 -21.00 -5.79 5.90
C LYS A 50 -19.65 -6.43 5.53
N ILE A 51 -18.61 -6.14 6.29
CA ILE A 51 -17.30 -6.78 6.21
C ILE A 51 -17.21 -7.71 7.41
N ARG A 52 -16.86 -8.97 7.16
CA ARG A 52 -16.75 -10.01 8.19
C ARG A 52 -15.29 -10.40 8.43
N GLY A 53 -15.04 -10.99 9.59
CA GLY A 53 -13.68 -11.39 9.99
C GLY A 53 -12.87 -10.22 10.52
N PHE A 54 -11.54 -10.33 10.48
CA PHE A 54 -10.65 -9.28 10.98
C PHE A 54 -10.43 -8.21 9.91
N LEU A 55 -10.55 -6.96 10.29
CA LEU A 55 -10.23 -5.81 9.45
C LEU A 55 -9.00 -5.08 10.01
N HIS A 56 -7.97 -4.94 9.19
CA HIS A 56 -6.72 -4.27 9.55
C HIS A 56 -6.53 -3.06 8.66
N VAL A 57 -7.02 -1.91 9.12
CA VAL A 57 -6.94 -0.66 8.35
C VAL A 57 -5.53 -0.08 8.32
N TYR A 58 -5.21 0.64 7.26
CA TYR A 58 -3.92 1.27 6.98
C TYR A 58 -3.85 2.74 7.42
N ILE A 59 -4.85 3.21 8.19
CA ILE A 59 -4.95 4.60 8.66
C ILE A 59 -3.70 4.98 9.47
N GLY A 60 -3.10 6.11 9.13
CA GLY A 60 -1.89 6.62 9.77
C GLY A 60 -0.58 6.18 9.11
N GLN A 61 -0.62 5.27 8.14
CA GLN A 61 0.56 4.75 7.44
C GLN A 61 0.57 5.11 5.93
N GLU A 62 -0.30 6.00 5.49
CA GLU A 62 -0.50 6.32 4.09
C GLU A 62 0.77 6.83 3.40
N ALA A 63 1.55 7.63 4.11
CA ALA A 63 2.81 8.19 3.60
C ALA A 63 3.85 7.09 3.30
N ILE A 64 3.88 6.03 4.13
CA ILE A 64 4.78 4.89 3.92
C ILE A 64 4.44 4.21 2.59
N ALA A 65 3.15 3.90 2.37
CA ALA A 65 2.71 3.25 1.14
C ALA A 65 3.02 4.10 -0.10
N GLY A 66 2.72 5.41 -0.05
CA GLY A 66 2.99 6.35 -1.13
C GLY A 66 4.48 6.46 -1.46
N ALA A 67 5.32 6.65 -0.46
CA ALA A 67 6.76 6.80 -0.64
C ALA A 67 7.42 5.52 -1.17
N ILE A 68 7.14 4.38 -0.56
CA ILE A 68 7.73 3.10 -0.95
C ILE A 68 7.38 2.76 -2.40
N THR A 69 6.10 2.87 -2.76
CA THR A 69 5.67 2.46 -4.11
C THR A 69 6.13 3.42 -5.19
N SER A 70 6.37 4.69 -4.86
CA SER A 70 6.92 5.65 -5.82
C SER A 70 8.41 5.42 -6.13
N ALA A 71 9.12 4.74 -5.24
CA ALA A 71 10.53 4.39 -5.42
C ALA A 71 10.74 3.07 -6.17
N LEU A 72 9.68 2.31 -6.43
CA LEU A 72 9.76 1.00 -7.06
C LEU A 72 9.35 1.04 -8.54
N ARG A 73 9.94 0.16 -9.31
CA ARG A 73 9.48 -0.12 -10.67
C ARG A 73 8.17 -0.92 -10.63
N PRO A 74 7.31 -0.81 -11.65
CA PRO A 74 6.10 -1.62 -11.73
C PRO A 74 6.32 -3.13 -11.69
N THR A 75 7.52 -3.57 -12.10
CA THR A 75 7.93 -4.99 -12.14
C THR A 75 8.54 -5.50 -10.84
N ASP A 76 8.92 -4.61 -9.92
CA ASP A 76 9.53 -5.02 -8.66
C ASP A 76 8.50 -5.73 -7.77
N PRO A 77 8.75 -6.97 -7.34
CA PRO A 77 7.84 -7.70 -6.44
C PRO A 77 7.71 -7.05 -5.07
N ILE A 78 6.51 -7.14 -4.49
CA ILE A 78 6.25 -6.68 -3.12
C ILE A 78 5.63 -7.80 -2.30
N VAL A 79 6.16 -8.01 -1.08
CA VAL A 79 5.59 -8.87 -0.04
C VAL A 79 5.36 -8.04 1.21
N THR A 80 4.21 -8.18 1.84
CA THR A 80 3.84 -7.36 3.00
C THR A 80 3.35 -8.20 4.18
N ALA A 81 3.29 -7.57 5.35
CA ALA A 81 2.49 -8.08 6.47
C ALA A 81 0.98 -7.87 6.19
N TYR A 82 0.15 -8.33 7.08
CA TYR A 82 -1.31 -8.35 6.96
C TYR A 82 -1.98 -6.97 6.84
N ARG A 83 -1.35 -5.90 7.32
CA ARG A 83 -1.82 -4.51 7.18
C ARG A 83 -1.33 -3.97 5.84
N GLN A 84 -2.08 -4.25 4.77
CA GLN A 84 -1.58 -4.19 3.40
C GLN A 84 -2.38 -3.30 2.44
N HIS A 85 -3.58 -2.86 2.82
CA HIS A 85 -4.50 -2.19 1.89
C HIS A 85 -3.85 -0.99 1.18
N GLY A 86 -3.12 -0.16 1.94
CA GLY A 86 -2.44 1.01 1.39
C GLY A 86 -1.46 0.66 0.28
N ILE A 87 -0.60 -0.33 0.52
CA ILE A 87 0.42 -0.77 -0.46
C ILE A 87 -0.27 -1.40 -1.68
N ALA A 88 -1.30 -2.23 -1.47
CA ALA A 88 -2.06 -2.84 -2.56
C ALA A 88 -2.70 -1.77 -3.48
N LEU A 89 -3.31 -0.74 -2.89
CA LEU A 89 -3.88 0.38 -3.63
C LEU A 89 -2.81 1.19 -4.39
N CYS A 90 -1.65 1.40 -3.79
CA CYS A 90 -0.53 2.10 -4.42
C CYS A 90 0.06 1.30 -5.59
N ARG A 91 0.05 -0.03 -5.52
CA ARG A 91 0.47 -0.91 -6.63
C ARG A 91 -0.51 -0.92 -7.81
N GLY A 92 -1.61 -0.18 -7.72
CA GLY A 92 -2.58 -0.07 -8.79
C GLY A 92 -3.74 -1.07 -8.72
N ILE A 93 -3.81 -1.88 -7.67
CA ILE A 93 -4.97 -2.76 -7.47
C ILE A 93 -6.21 -1.88 -7.27
N SER A 94 -7.27 -2.20 -8.02
CA SER A 94 -8.50 -1.41 -8.02
C SER A 94 -9.14 -1.35 -6.62
N SER A 95 -9.45 -0.14 -6.15
CA SER A 95 -10.20 0.06 -4.90
C SER A 95 -11.53 -0.70 -4.89
N LYS A 96 -12.18 -0.84 -6.06
CA LYS A 96 -13.40 -1.62 -6.20
C LYS A 96 -13.16 -3.10 -5.95
N ALA A 97 -12.09 -3.67 -6.52
CA ALA A 97 -11.72 -5.06 -6.31
C ALA A 97 -11.28 -5.31 -4.86
N CYS A 98 -10.50 -4.41 -4.26
CA CYS A 98 -10.13 -4.49 -2.85
C CYS A 98 -11.36 -4.46 -1.94
N MET A 99 -12.30 -3.54 -2.17
CA MET A 99 -13.52 -3.47 -1.38
C MET A 99 -14.40 -4.72 -1.56
N ALA A 100 -14.52 -5.22 -2.79
CA ALA A 100 -15.23 -6.47 -3.08
C ALA A 100 -14.62 -7.66 -2.33
N GLU A 101 -13.30 -7.71 -2.21
CA GLU A 101 -12.60 -8.72 -1.41
C GLU A 101 -12.98 -8.65 0.07
N LEU A 102 -12.98 -7.44 0.65
CA LEU A 102 -13.40 -7.23 2.03
C LEU A 102 -14.86 -7.66 2.28
N PHE A 103 -15.72 -7.53 1.27
CA PHE A 103 -17.12 -7.99 1.31
C PHE A 103 -17.28 -9.49 1.03
N GLY A 104 -16.20 -10.23 0.81
CA GLY A 104 -16.24 -11.65 0.46
C GLY A 104 -16.89 -11.95 -0.88
N LYS A 105 -16.74 -11.04 -1.86
CA LYS A 105 -17.34 -11.19 -3.20
C LYS A 105 -16.38 -11.86 -4.17
N GLU A 106 -16.94 -12.64 -5.10
CA GLU A 106 -16.17 -13.31 -6.16
C GLU A 106 -15.42 -12.31 -7.06
N THR A 107 -15.92 -11.08 -7.19
CA THR A 107 -15.28 -9.99 -7.93
C THR A 107 -14.14 -9.32 -7.16
N GLY A 108 -13.81 -9.81 -5.97
CA GLY A 108 -12.67 -9.38 -5.17
C GLY A 108 -11.33 -9.83 -5.76
N VAL A 109 -10.26 -9.22 -5.29
CA VAL A 109 -8.87 -9.49 -5.74
C VAL A 109 -8.53 -10.98 -5.66
N ASN A 110 -8.99 -11.66 -4.62
CA ASN A 110 -8.77 -13.09 -4.36
C ASN A 110 -10.10 -13.87 -4.29
N LYS A 111 -11.09 -13.42 -5.06
CA LYS A 111 -12.41 -14.04 -5.16
C LYS A 111 -13.15 -14.12 -3.81
N GLY A 112 -12.90 -13.13 -2.94
CA GLY A 112 -13.50 -13.04 -1.62
C GLY A 112 -12.96 -14.01 -0.57
N LYS A 113 -11.84 -14.67 -0.84
CA LYS A 113 -11.26 -15.69 0.04
C LYS A 113 -10.12 -15.16 0.93
N GLY A 114 -9.50 -14.05 0.56
CA GLY A 114 -8.37 -13.47 1.28
C GLY A 114 -8.78 -12.51 2.41
N GLY A 115 -9.91 -11.86 2.28
CA GLY A 115 -10.36 -10.84 3.22
C GLY A 115 -9.36 -9.69 3.35
N SER A 116 -9.28 -9.08 4.53
CA SER A 116 -8.42 -7.91 4.78
C SER A 116 -6.91 -8.21 4.73
N MET A 117 -6.51 -9.43 5.05
CA MET A 117 -5.10 -9.75 5.32
C MET A 117 -4.36 -10.37 4.13
N HIS A 118 -5.06 -10.84 3.10
CA HIS A 118 -4.48 -11.69 2.07
C HIS A 118 -4.88 -11.25 0.66
N PHE A 119 -4.48 -10.04 0.25
CA PHE A 119 -4.56 -9.61 -1.14
C PHE A 119 -3.33 -10.12 -1.89
N PHE A 120 -3.55 -10.69 -3.06
CA PHE A 120 -2.50 -11.13 -3.97
C PHE A 120 -2.88 -10.74 -5.39
N SER A 121 -1.92 -10.24 -6.16
CA SER A 121 -2.15 -9.91 -7.56
C SER A 121 -0.88 -10.14 -8.37
N LYS A 122 -0.90 -11.19 -9.19
CA LYS A 122 0.21 -11.51 -10.10
C LYS A 122 0.50 -10.36 -11.07
N ASP A 123 -0.55 -9.77 -11.63
CA ASP A 123 -0.43 -8.72 -12.65
C ASP A 123 0.17 -7.42 -12.10
N HIS A 124 0.11 -7.24 -10.79
CA HIS A 124 0.69 -6.08 -10.10
C HIS A 124 1.98 -6.43 -9.36
N HIS A 125 2.57 -7.60 -9.58
CA HIS A 125 3.74 -8.10 -8.85
C HIS A 125 3.58 -7.96 -7.33
N TYR A 126 2.35 -8.20 -6.84
CA TYR A 126 1.99 -8.07 -5.44
C TYR A 126 1.74 -9.45 -4.83
N PHE A 127 2.71 -9.91 -4.03
CA PHE A 127 2.75 -11.25 -3.44
C PHE A 127 2.14 -11.30 -2.04
N GLY A 128 1.37 -10.28 -1.73
CA GLY A 128 0.38 -10.32 -0.69
C GLY A 128 0.82 -9.99 0.71
N GLY A 129 -0.19 -10.02 1.55
CA GLY A 129 -0.12 -9.88 2.97
C GLY A 129 -0.03 -11.23 3.67
N ASN A 130 0.90 -11.32 4.59
CA ASN A 130 1.09 -12.50 5.42
C ASN A 130 0.54 -12.24 6.82
N GLY A 131 -0.30 -13.14 7.32
CA GLY A 131 -0.91 -13.02 8.65
C GLY A 131 0.12 -13.14 9.77
N ILE A 132 1.15 -13.98 9.61
CA ILE A 132 2.23 -14.17 10.58
C ILE A 132 3.32 -13.15 10.30
N VAL A 133 3.56 -12.25 11.24
CA VAL A 133 4.57 -11.21 11.12
C VAL A 133 5.96 -11.82 11.13
N GLY A 134 6.77 -11.42 10.15
CA GLY A 134 8.11 -12.01 9.93
C GLY A 134 8.14 -13.12 8.87
N ALA A 135 7.03 -13.81 8.60
CA ALA A 135 6.96 -14.85 7.57
C ALA A 135 7.25 -14.33 6.16
N GLN A 136 7.00 -13.05 5.92
CA GLN A 136 7.29 -12.40 4.63
C GLN A 136 8.78 -12.25 4.34
N ILE A 137 9.66 -12.31 5.35
CA ILE A 137 11.11 -12.17 5.17
C ILE A 137 11.66 -13.34 4.33
N PRO A 138 11.50 -14.61 4.71
CA PRO A 138 11.99 -15.71 3.89
C PRO A 138 11.26 -15.79 2.54
N ILE A 139 9.98 -15.42 2.47
CA ILE A 139 9.24 -15.37 1.20
C ILE A 139 9.87 -14.34 0.27
N GLY A 140 10.08 -13.12 0.76
CA GLY A 140 10.71 -12.05 -0.02
C GLY A 140 12.13 -12.38 -0.45
N THR A 141 12.91 -13.04 0.41
CA THR A 141 14.24 -13.54 0.08
C THR A 141 14.18 -14.56 -1.06
N GLY A 142 13.24 -15.50 -1.00
CA GLY A 142 13.04 -16.48 -2.08
C GLY A 142 12.62 -15.85 -3.40
N ILE A 143 11.78 -14.81 -3.37
CA ILE A 143 11.38 -14.06 -4.57
C ILE A 143 12.58 -13.29 -5.13
N ALA A 144 13.36 -12.61 -4.30
CA ALA A 144 14.58 -11.90 -4.73
C ALA A 144 15.59 -12.86 -5.37
N PHE A 145 15.78 -14.03 -4.76
CA PHE A 145 16.63 -15.08 -5.34
C PHE A 145 16.09 -15.55 -6.71
N ALA A 146 14.78 -15.73 -6.85
CA ALA A 146 14.19 -16.12 -8.11
C ALA A 146 14.37 -15.05 -9.21
N GLU A 147 14.27 -13.77 -8.86
CA GLU A 147 14.53 -12.67 -9.81
C GLU A 147 16.01 -12.64 -10.22
N GLN A 148 16.92 -12.83 -9.29
CA GLN A 148 18.35 -12.94 -9.59
C GLN A 148 18.66 -14.16 -10.48
N TYR A 149 18.06 -15.30 -10.20
CA TYR A 149 18.22 -16.53 -11.01
C TYR A 149 17.73 -16.36 -12.44
N LYS A 150 16.66 -15.59 -12.64
CA LYS A 150 16.13 -15.24 -13.96
C LYS A 150 16.97 -14.19 -14.69
N GLY A 151 17.96 -13.59 -14.05
CA GLY A 151 18.78 -12.53 -14.61
C GLY A 151 18.06 -11.19 -14.76
N THR A 152 17.01 -10.94 -13.95
CA THR A 152 16.32 -9.65 -13.93
C THR A 152 17.04 -8.68 -12.99
N GLU A 153 16.80 -7.37 -13.19
CA GLU A 153 17.27 -6.33 -12.28
C GLU A 153 16.23 -5.96 -11.23
N ASN A 154 15.17 -6.75 -11.09
CA ASN A 154 14.10 -6.48 -10.13
C ASN A 154 14.60 -6.65 -8.70
N ILE A 155 14.11 -5.79 -7.82
CA ILE A 155 14.30 -5.92 -6.38
C ILE A 155 13.00 -6.41 -5.76
N CYS A 156 13.07 -7.20 -4.68
CA CYS A 156 11.89 -7.60 -3.92
C CYS A 156 11.78 -6.75 -2.66
N LEU A 157 10.75 -5.89 -2.60
CA LEU A 157 10.44 -5.17 -1.38
C LEU A 157 9.70 -6.06 -0.41
N THR A 158 10.22 -6.16 0.81
CA THR A 158 9.56 -6.88 1.90
C THR A 158 9.29 -5.93 3.06
N THR A 159 8.01 -5.71 3.39
CA THR A 159 7.65 -4.89 4.55
C THR A 159 7.29 -5.76 5.75
N VAL A 160 7.77 -5.35 6.92
CA VAL A 160 7.52 -6.02 8.19
C VAL A 160 6.82 -5.04 9.13
N SER A 161 5.86 -5.52 9.91
CA SER A 161 5.06 -4.67 10.80
C SER A 161 5.85 -4.17 12.02
N TYR A 162 6.84 -4.93 12.49
CA TYR A 162 7.65 -4.60 13.66
C TYR A 162 9.07 -4.22 13.25
N THR A 163 9.67 -3.29 13.99
CA THR A 163 11.08 -2.93 13.83
C THR A 163 12.02 -3.91 14.55
N HIS A 164 11.52 -4.59 15.55
CA HIS A 164 12.24 -5.64 16.27
C HIS A 164 11.59 -7.00 16.04
N LEU A 165 12.20 -7.81 15.21
CA LEU A 165 11.99 -9.24 15.18
C LEU A 165 13.01 -9.84 16.12
N THR A 166 12.70 -9.92 17.40
CA THR A 166 13.40 -10.83 18.26
C THR A 166 12.94 -12.23 17.87
N LEU A 167 13.82 -13.02 17.28
CA LEU A 167 13.66 -14.45 17.37
C LEU A 167 13.45 -14.73 18.85
N PRO A 168 12.45 -15.56 19.26
CA PRO A 168 12.48 -16.10 20.60
C PRO A 168 13.84 -16.76 20.71
N THR A 169 14.76 -16.10 21.39
CA THR A 169 15.90 -16.76 21.91
C THR A 169 15.29 -17.82 22.77
N SER A 170 15.27 -19.04 22.26
CA SER A 170 15.09 -20.17 23.10
C SER A 170 16.28 -20.14 24.07
N ASP A 171 16.11 -19.49 25.20
CA ASP A 171 16.87 -19.79 26.38
C ASP A 171 16.51 -21.22 26.84
N LEU A 172 16.42 -22.06 25.82
CA LEU A 172 16.18 -23.48 25.96
C LEU A 172 17.52 -24.19 25.86
N VAL A 173 18.22 -24.09 26.90
CA VAL A 173 19.12 -25.17 27.36
C VAL A 173 18.87 -25.37 28.80
#